data_5ea0a1edb5343a7d412af1787d8713b3
#
_entry.id   5ea0a1edb5343a7d412af1787d8713b3
#
_cell.length_a   1.000
_cell.length_b   1.000
_cell.length_c   1.000
_cell.angle_alpha   90.00
_cell.angle_beta   90.00
_cell.angle_gamma   90.00
#
_symmetry.space_group_name_H-M   'P 1'
#
loop_
_entity.id
_entity.type
_entity.pdbx_description
1 polymer ?
#
loop_
_entity_poly.entity_id
_entity_poly.type
_entity_poly.pdbx_seq_one_letter_code
_entity_poly.pdbx_strand_id
1 'polypeptide(L)'
;EEAIRTMGRVVAAAVYNAGKKVTNITLDEGIEWAKKPGHFVWIGLEQPDAQELANLQRQFNLHELAIEDALEQHSRPKLETFGDALFIVIYSPIRHEGKLEFVETHIFAGNGYIITSRNGHSASYKSVRQRCEARPLLLEHGEDFVLYALLDFVTESYQPVSEAIHA
;
A
#
# COMPACT_ATOMS: atom_id res chain seq x y z
N GLU A 1 9.52 -30.69 -12.00
CA GLU A 1 8.53 -29.83 -11.33
C GLU A 1 9.16 -28.47 -11.07
N GLU A 2 9.01 -27.56 -12.03
CA GLU A 2 9.40 -26.18 -11.84
C GLU A 2 8.46 -25.59 -10.77
N ALA A 3 9.05 -25.25 -9.63
CA ALA A 3 8.37 -24.38 -8.68
C ALA A 3 7.99 -23.11 -9.42
N ILE A 4 6.70 -22.89 -9.61
CA ILE A 4 6.17 -21.63 -10.11
C ILE A 4 6.64 -20.57 -9.09
N ARG A 5 7.71 -19.87 -9.43
CA ARG A 5 8.10 -18.66 -8.71
C ARG A 5 6.91 -17.73 -8.82
N THR A 6 6.26 -17.51 -7.69
CA THR A 6 5.29 -16.43 -7.58
C THR A 6 6.07 -15.14 -7.78
N MET A 7 6.12 -14.68 -9.02
CA MET A 7 6.68 -13.36 -9.31
C MET A 7 5.83 -12.35 -8.59
N GLY A 8 6.47 -11.42 -7.91
CA GLY A 8 5.81 -10.29 -7.30
C GLY A 8 4.87 -9.64 -8.32
N ARG A 9 3.73 -9.16 -7.84
CA ARG A 9 2.69 -8.65 -8.73
C ARG A 9 2.38 -7.20 -8.42
N VAL A 10 2.52 -6.35 -9.43
CA VAL A 10 1.91 -5.02 -9.42
C VAL A 10 0.42 -5.21 -9.61
N VAL A 11 -0.36 -4.93 -8.55
CA VAL A 11 -1.82 -5.09 -8.59
C VAL A 11 -2.46 -3.88 -9.25
N ALA A 12 -1.96 -2.68 -8.93
CA ALA A 12 -2.44 -1.44 -9.50
C ALA A 12 -1.39 -0.35 -9.35
N ALA A 13 -1.20 0.43 -10.40
CA ALA A 13 -0.35 1.61 -10.35
C ALA A 13 -1.00 2.70 -11.19
N ALA A 14 -1.25 3.85 -10.59
CA ALA A 14 -1.93 4.95 -11.26
C ALA A 14 -1.42 6.28 -10.74
N VAL A 15 -1.55 7.31 -11.56
CA VAL A 15 -1.24 8.69 -11.21
C VAL A 15 -2.54 9.49 -11.14
N TYR A 16 -2.58 10.40 -10.16
CA TYR A 16 -3.74 11.25 -9.86
C TYR A 16 -3.35 12.72 -9.86
N ASN A 17 -4.28 13.56 -10.29
CA ASN A 17 -4.15 15.01 -10.24
C ASN A 17 -5.51 15.63 -10.04
N ALA A 18 -5.60 16.62 -9.16
CA ALA A 18 -6.83 17.36 -8.86
C ALA A 18 -8.03 16.45 -8.54
N GLY A 19 -7.78 15.39 -7.79
CA GLY A 19 -8.83 14.46 -7.36
C GLY A 19 -9.28 13.44 -8.41
N LYS A 20 -8.56 13.35 -9.53
CA LYS A 20 -8.92 12.43 -10.63
C LYS A 20 -7.74 11.60 -11.07
N LYS A 21 -8.03 10.38 -11.46
CA LYS A 21 -7.04 9.51 -12.09
C LYS A 21 -6.68 10.05 -13.47
N VAL A 22 -5.39 10.24 -13.69
CA VAL A 22 -4.85 10.68 -14.98
C VAL A 22 -4.69 9.49 -15.90
N THR A 23 -3.94 8.47 -15.47
CA THR A 23 -3.68 7.25 -16.23
C THR A 23 -3.12 6.15 -15.34
N ASN A 24 -3.19 4.93 -15.80
CA ASN A 24 -2.40 3.84 -15.24
C ASN A 24 -0.94 4.01 -15.67
N ILE A 25 -0.02 3.57 -14.83
CA ILE A 25 1.41 3.68 -15.07
C ILE A 25 2.11 2.33 -14.84
N THR A 26 3.31 2.20 -15.40
CA THR A 26 4.24 1.11 -15.03
C THR A 26 5.07 1.54 -13.82
N LEU A 27 5.74 0.58 -13.15
CA LEU A 27 6.61 0.90 -12.01
C LEU A 27 7.71 1.90 -12.39
N ASP A 28 8.29 1.74 -13.58
CA ASP A 28 9.41 2.58 -14.02
C ASP A 28 9.02 4.04 -14.27
N GLU A 29 7.74 4.31 -14.50
CA GLU A 29 7.24 5.67 -14.73
C GLU A 29 6.92 6.43 -13.43
N GLY A 30 6.96 5.76 -12.29
CA GLY A 30 6.45 6.30 -11.02
C GLY A 30 7.03 7.64 -10.64
N ILE A 31 8.36 7.75 -10.59
CA ILE A 31 9.02 8.97 -10.13
C ILE A 31 8.82 10.15 -11.08
N GLU A 32 8.78 9.93 -12.38
CA GLU A 32 8.56 11.00 -13.36
C GLU A 32 7.19 11.65 -13.17
N TRP A 33 6.17 10.84 -12.89
CA TRP A 33 4.84 11.36 -12.58
C TRP A 33 4.77 12.00 -11.19
N ALA A 34 5.41 11.38 -10.19
CA ALA A 34 5.40 11.89 -8.82
C ALA A 34 6.05 13.27 -8.68
N LYS A 35 7.03 13.60 -9.53
CA LYS A 35 7.72 14.89 -9.54
C LYS A 35 6.87 16.02 -10.13
N LYS A 36 5.84 15.70 -10.91
CA LYS A 36 4.99 16.72 -11.52
C LYS A 36 4.16 17.43 -10.45
N PRO A 37 4.14 18.77 -10.41
CA PRO A 37 3.36 19.51 -9.42
C PRO A 37 1.89 19.09 -9.44
N GLY A 38 1.32 18.90 -8.26
CA GLY A 38 -0.09 18.54 -8.11
C GLY A 38 -0.42 17.07 -8.40
N HIS A 39 0.57 16.28 -8.80
CA HIS A 39 0.39 14.86 -9.09
C HIS A 39 0.88 14.00 -7.94
N PHE A 40 0.24 12.85 -7.74
CA PHE A 40 0.78 11.79 -6.90
C PHE A 40 0.52 10.44 -7.55
N VAL A 41 1.40 9.49 -7.25
CA VAL A 41 1.26 8.11 -7.71
C VAL A 41 0.82 7.21 -6.56
N TRP A 42 -0.04 6.26 -6.88
CA TRP A 42 -0.50 5.24 -5.94
C TRP A 42 -0.19 3.86 -6.53
N ILE A 43 0.74 3.16 -5.91
CA ILE A 43 1.25 1.87 -6.36
C ILE A 43 0.87 0.80 -5.34
N GLY A 44 0.16 -0.23 -5.77
CA GLY A 44 -0.18 -1.39 -4.96
C GLY A 44 0.53 -2.63 -5.44
N LEU A 45 1.23 -3.30 -4.52
CA LEU A 45 1.99 -4.52 -4.78
C LEU A 45 1.45 -5.67 -3.96
N GLU A 46 1.50 -6.87 -4.52
CA GLU A 46 1.20 -8.10 -3.83
C GLU A 46 2.44 -8.99 -3.87
N GLN A 47 2.94 -9.36 -2.70
CA GLN A 47 4.14 -10.19 -2.53
C GLN A 47 5.30 -9.72 -3.43
N PRO A 48 5.73 -8.46 -3.32
CA PRO A 48 6.79 -7.96 -4.19
C PRO A 48 8.09 -8.72 -3.96
N ASP A 49 8.85 -8.89 -5.03
CA ASP A 49 10.18 -9.47 -4.93
C ASP A 49 11.24 -8.39 -4.62
N ALA A 50 12.47 -8.84 -4.38
CA ALA A 50 13.57 -7.93 -4.04
C ALA A 50 13.88 -6.94 -5.18
N GLN A 51 13.69 -7.35 -6.44
CA GLN A 51 13.96 -6.48 -7.60
C GLN A 51 12.94 -5.37 -7.71
N GLU A 52 11.67 -5.67 -7.49
CA GLU A 52 10.59 -4.66 -7.51
C GLU A 52 10.79 -3.63 -6.40
N LEU A 53 11.10 -4.09 -5.19
CA LEU A 53 11.37 -3.19 -4.06
C LEU A 53 12.66 -2.37 -4.28
N ALA A 54 13.70 -2.96 -4.86
CA ALA A 54 14.93 -2.24 -5.21
C ALA A 54 14.67 -1.17 -6.27
N ASN A 55 13.82 -1.45 -7.25
CA ASN A 55 13.40 -0.47 -8.25
C ASN A 55 12.72 0.73 -7.59
N LEU A 56 11.74 0.47 -6.73
CA LEU A 56 11.02 1.54 -6.02
C LEU A 56 11.94 2.30 -5.06
N GLN A 57 12.87 1.61 -4.41
CA GLN A 57 13.86 2.26 -3.55
C GLN A 57 14.71 3.27 -4.33
N ARG A 58 15.17 2.90 -5.51
CA ARG A 58 15.94 3.81 -6.37
C ARG A 58 15.13 5.01 -6.82
N GLN A 59 13.87 4.80 -7.20
CA GLN A 59 13.02 5.88 -7.70
C GLN A 59 12.63 6.87 -6.61
N PHE A 60 12.20 6.37 -5.46
CA PHE A 60 11.61 7.19 -4.40
C PHE A 60 12.53 7.41 -3.20
N ASN A 61 13.76 6.93 -3.28
CA ASN A 61 14.75 7.02 -2.20
C ASN A 61 14.21 6.47 -0.87
N LEU A 62 13.61 5.29 -0.94
CA LEU A 62 13.06 4.64 0.24
C LEU A 62 14.17 4.19 1.18
N HIS A 63 13.93 4.29 2.48
CA HIS A 63 14.93 3.94 3.48
C HIS A 63 15.27 2.44 3.44
N GLU A 64 16.55 2.12 3.54
CA GLU A 64 17.04 0.74 3.48
C GLU A 64 16.39 -0.16 4.52
N LEU A 65 16.26 0.31 5.76
CA LEU A 65 15.64 -0.47 6.83
C LEU A 65 14.16 -0.75 6.55
N ALA A 66 13.45 0.17 5.92
CA ALA A 66 12.05 -0.04 5.54
C ALA A 66 11.93 -1.10 4.43
N ILE A 67 12.87 -1.13 3.50
CA ILE A 67 12.92 -2.15 2.45
C ILE A 67 13.22 -3.53 3.05
N GLU A 68 14.16 -3.62 3.99
CA GLU A 68 14.45 -4.87 4.70
C GLU A 68 13.20 -5.39 5.41
N ASP A 69 12.49 -4.54 6.13
CA ASP A 69 11.26 -4.92 6.83
C ASP A 69 10.16 -5.39 5.87
N ALA A 70 10.06 -4.78 4.71
CA ALA A 70 9.08 -5.17 3.71
C ALA A 70 9.40 -6.53 3.05
N LEU A 71 10.67 -6.89 2.97
CA LEU A 71 11.13 -8.19 2.46
C LEU A 71 11.04 -9.28 3.52
N GLU A 72 11.28 -8.93 4.79
CA GLU A 72 11.11 -9.83 5.92
C GLU A 72 9.63 -9.91 6.28
N GLN A 73 9.12 -11.11 6.46
CA GLN A 73 7.77 -11.31 6.96
C GLN A 73 7.81 -11.32 8.49
N HIS A 74 6.70 -10.94 9.10
CA HIS A 74 6.51 -10.94 10.56
C HIS A 74 7.14 -9.78 11.31
N SER A 75 7.27 -8.61 10.67
CA SER A 75 7.61 -7.37 11.35
C SER A 75 6.51 -6.98 12.35
N ARG A 76 6.88 -6.29 13.42
CA ARG A 76 5.89 -5.75 14.35
C ARG A 76 5.13 -4.58 13.73
N PRO A 77 3.85 -4.38 14.10
CA PRO A 77 3.16 -3.15 13.74
C PRO A 77 3.98 -1.95 14.21
N LYS A 78 4.19 -0.99 13.33
CA LYS A 78 4.99 0.19 13.67
C LYS A 78 4.73 1.34 12.70
N LEU A 79 5.08 2.52 13.15
CA LEU A 79 5.14 3.72 12.34
C LEU A 79 6.51 4.35 12.53
N GLU A 80 7.24 4.52 11.46
CA GLU A 80 8.56 5.15 11.46
C GLU A 80 8.58 6.34 10.49
N THR A 81 9.30 7.38 10.87
CA THR A 81 9.49 8.56 10.02
C THR A 81 10.94 8.61 9.54
N PHE A 82 11.12 8.89 8.26
CA PHE A 82 12.43 9.08 7.63
C PHE A 82 12.37 10.41 6.88
N GLY A 83 12.77 11.51 7.55
CA GLY A 83 12.56 12.85 7.03
C GLY A 83 11.07 13.14 6.89
N ASP A 84 10.62 13.51 5.69
CA ASP A 84 9.20 13.76 5.39
C ASP A 84 8.44 12.50 4.96
N ALA A 85 9.12 11.36 4.90
CA ALA A 85 8.51 10.10 4.50
C ALA A 85 8.08 9.27 5.72
N LEU A 86 7.02 8.48 5.52
CA LEU A 86 6.49 7.57 6.52
C LEU A 86 6.62 6.13 6.03
N PHE A 87 6.94 5.24 6.96
CA PHE A 87 6.87 3.80 6.77
C PHE A 87 5.98 3.20 7.85
N ILE A 88 4.95 2.45 7.43
CA ILE A 88 3.96 1.89 8.34
C ILE A 88 3.85 0.39 8.08
N VAL A 89 3.91 -0.40 9.16
CA VAL A 89 3.58 -1.83 9.14
C VAL A 89 2.27 -2.01 9.92
N ILE A 90 1.25 -2.52 9.25
CA ILE A 90 -0.06 -2.81 9.84
C ILE A 90 -0.52 -4.21 9.50
N TYR A 91 -1.41 -4.75 10.31
CA TYR A 91 -2.02 -6.05 10.11
C TYR A 91 -3.53 -5.91 9.96
N SER A 92 -4.09 -6.58 8.96
CA SER A 92 -5.54 -6.62 8.75
C SER A 92 -6.05 -8.03 9.03
N PRO A 93 -7.13 -8.19 9.82
CA PRO A 93 -7.74 -9.49 10.03
C PRO A 93 -8.51 -9.92 8.79
N ILE A 94 -8.37 -11.19 8.43
CA ILE A 94 -9.15 -11.83 7.37
C ILE A 94 -9.67 -13.18 7.88
N ARG A 95 -10.78 -13.63 7.32
CA ARG A 95 -11.23 -15.01 7.51
C ARG A 95 -10.89 -15.81 6.26
N HIS A 96 -10.11 -16.85 6.46
CA HIS A 96 -9.73 -17.78 5.41
C HIS A 96 -10.03 -19.19 5.90
N GLU A 97 -10.86 -19.92 5.15
CA GLU A 97 -11.28 -21.28 5.50
C GLU A 97 -11.82 -21.40 6.93
N GLY A 98 -12.62 -20.42 7.37
CA GLY A 98 -13.20 -20.39 8.71
C GLY A 98 -12.25 -20.00 9.84
N LYS A 99 -10.99 -19.74 9.54
CA LYS A 99 -9.99 -19.32 10.53
C LYS A 99 -9.68 -17.83 10.41
N LEU A 100 -9.38 -17.22 11.54
CA LEU A 100 -8.90 -15.85 11.60
C LEU A 100 -7.41 -15.82 11.27
N GLU A 101 -7.05 -15.11 10.23
CA GLU A 101 -5.66 -14.86 9.82
C GLU A 101 -5.42 -13.36 9.76
N PHE A 102 -4.14 -12.95 9.72
CA PHE A 102 -3.75 -11.56 9.61
C PHE A 102 -2.88 -11.36 8.38
N VAL A 103 -3.20 -10.32 7.62
CA VAL A 103 -2.41 -9.92 6.46
C VAL A 103 -1.53 -8.75 6.85
N GLU A 104 -0.23 -8.90 6.65
CA GLU A 104 0.76 -7.86 6.87
C GLU A 104 0.80 -6.93 5.67
N THR A 105 0.66 -5.62 5.93
CA THR A 105 0.73 -4.58 4.91
C THR A 105 1.81 -3.58 5.28
N HIS A 106 2.64 -3.24 4.31
CA HIS A 106 3.64 -2.19 4.42
C HIS A 106 3.18 -0.99 3.60
N ILE A 107 3.25 0.19 4.19
CA ILE A 107 2.87 1.44 3.51
C ILE A 107 4.07 2.37 3.52
N PHE A 108 4.49 2.79 2.33
CA PHE A 108 5.49 3.83 2.14
C PHE A 108 4.76 5.06 1.62
N ALA A 109 4.81 6.14 2.36
CA ALA A 109 4.16 7.39 1.97
C ALA A 109 5.16 8.55 2.05
N GLY A 110 5.17 9.39 1.04
CA GLY A 110 6.01 10.55 0.97
C GLY A 110 5.44 11.58 0.02
N ASN A 111 6.23 12.58 -0.29
CA ASN A 111 5.77 13.66 -1.16
C ASN A 111 5.53 13.16 -2.59
N GLY A 112 4.27 13.13 -3.00
CA GLY A 112 3.87 12.73 -4.34
C GLY A 112 3.71 11.23 -4.56
N TYR A 113 3.83 10.40 -3.52
CA TYR A 113 3.67 8.96 -3.68
C TYR A 113 3.07 8.28 -2.46
N ILE A 114 2.34 7.20 -2.72
CA ILE A 114 1.96 6.22 -1.72
C ILE A 114 2.11 4.82 -2.35
N ILE A 115 2.83 3.96 -1.66
CA ILE A 115 3.14 2.59 -2.12
C ILE A 115 2.68 1.64 -1.03
N THR A 116 1.85 0.67 -1.40
CA THR A 116 1.41 -0.39 -0.49
C THR A 116 1.96 -1.72 -0.96
N SER A 117 2.39 -2.52 -0.01
CA SER A 117 2.86 -3.88 -0.24
C SER A 117 2.15 -4.79 0.76
N ARG A 118 1.58 -5.87 0.30
CA ARG A 118 0.91 -6.83 1.18
C ARG A 118 1.41 -8.23 0.92
N ASN A 119 1.51 -9.01 1.99
CA ASN A 119 1.93 -10.40 1.98
C ASN A 119 0.79 -11.28 2.47
N GLY A 120 0.54 -12.39 1.77
CA GLY A 120 -0.46 -13.37 2.17
C GLY A 120 -1.74 -13.35 1.34
N HIS A 121 -2.66 -14.23 1.69
CA HIS A 121 -3.98 -14.30 1.08
C HIS A 121 -4.81 -13.12 1.57
N SER A 122 -5.07 -12.17 0.72
CA SER A 122 -5.60 -10.91 1.19
C SER A 122 -6.91 -10.53 0.57
N ALA A 123 -7.71 -9.84 1.36
CA ALA A 123 -8.67 -8.91 0.82
C ALA A 123 -7.93 -7.82 0.03
N SER A 124 -8.36 -7.59 -1.18
CA SER A 124 -7.80 -6.55 -2.04
C SER A 124 -8.11 -5.15 -1.49
N TYR A 125 -7.15 -4.23 -1.57
CA TYR A 125 -7.40 -2.81 -1.32
C TYR A 125 -8.13 -2.12 -2.50
N LYS A 126 -8.64 -2.89 -3.43
CA LYS A 126 -9.42 -2.38 -4.56
C LYS A 126 -10.63 -1.55 -4.11
N SER A 127 -11.31 -1.97 -3.05
CA SER A 127 -12.44 -1.23 -2.51
C SER A 127 -12.03 0.14 -1.97
N VAL A 128 -10.86 0.23 -1.35
CA VAL A 128 -10.30 1.51 -0.86
C VAL A 128 -10.04 2.44 -2.05
N ARG A 129 -9.42 1.93 -3.09
CA ARG A 129 -9.15 2.70 -4.32
C ARG A 129 -10.44 3.22 -4.95
N GLN A 130 -11.44 2.37 -5.06
CA GLN A 130 -12.75 2.76 -5.59
C GLN A 130 -13.43 3.82 -4.74
N ARG A 131 -13.37 3.70 -3.41
CA ARG A 131 -13.92 4.71 -2.49
C ARG A 131 -13.23 6.05 -2.64
N CYS A 132 -11.91 6.06 -2.76
CA CYS A 132 -11.14 7.29 -2.97
C CYS A 132 -11.48 7.94 -4.31
N GLU A 133 -11.53 7.16 -5.38
CA GLU A 133 -11.84 7.66 -6.73
C GLU A 133 -13.28 8.19 -6.83
N ALA A 134 -14.20 7.68 -6.00
CA ALA A 134 -15.58 8.15 -5.94
C ALA A 134 -15.73 9.49 -5.19
N ARG A 135 -14.68 9.99 -4.56
CA ARG A 135 -14.70 11.22 -3.76
C ARG A 135 -13.63 12.20 -4.22
N PRO A 136 -13.78 12.80 -5.41
CA PRO A 136 -12.74 13.63 -5.99
C PRO A 136 -12.36 14.86 -5.15
N LEU A 137 -13.30 15.45 -4.43
CA LEU A 137 -13.01 16.61 -3.55
C LEU A 137 -12.10 16.23 -2.38
N LEU A 138 -12.19 14.99 -1.88
CA LEU A 138 -11.31 14.50 -0.83
C LEU A 138 -10.00 14.02 -1.42
N LEU A 139 -10.05 13.34 -2.56
CA LEU A 139 -8.86 12.82 -3.23
C LEU A 139 -7.92 13.92 -3.72
N GLU A 140 -8.42 15.13 -3.94
CA GLU A 140 -7.56 16.26 -4.31
C GLU A 140 -6.58 16.66 -3.20
N HIS A 141 -6.81 16.23 -1.94
CA HIS A 141 -5.82 16.38 -0.87
C HIS A 141 -4.59 15.51 -1.06
N GLY A 142 -4.61 14.61 -2.05
CA GLY A 142 -3.46 13.83 -2.44
C GLY A 142 -3.25 12.55 -1.62
N GLU A 143 -1.98 12.17 -1.49
CA GLU A 143 -1.57 10.93 -0.83
C GLU A 143 -1.99 10.86 0.65
N ASP A 144 -2.11 11.98 1.33
CA ASP A 144 -2.54 12.02 2.73
C ASP A 144 -3.95 11.47 2.90
N PHE A 145 -4.85 11.82 1.96
CA PHE A 145 -6.20 11.27 1.98
C PHE A 145 -6.22 9.77 1.72
N VAL A 146 -5.40 9.29 0.81
CA VAL A 146 -5.27 7.86 0.52
C VAL A 146 -4.76 7.11 1.76
N LEU A 147 -3.75 7.65 2.42
CA LEU A 147 -3.22 7.07 3.66
C LEU A 147 -4.32 6.97 4.72
N TYR A 148 -5.07 8.05 4.93
CA TYR A 148 -6.20 8.05 5.85
C TYR A 148 -7.22 6.96 5.50
N ALA A 149 -7.59 6.84 4.22
CA ALA A 149 -8.56 5.85 3.77
C ALA A 149 -8.09 4.41 3.99
N LEU A 150 -6.80 4.14 3.78
CA LEU A 150 -6.20 2.83 4.05
C LEU A 150 -6.25 2.48 5.54
N LEU A 151 -5.85 3.40 6.40
CA LEU A 151 -5.87 3.19 7.85
C LEU A 151 -7.29 3.03 8.39
N ASP A 152 -8.22 3.81 7.87
CA ASP A 152 -9.65 3.70 8.22
C ASP A 152 -10.22 2.32 7.83
N PHE A 153 -9.90 1.86 6.62
CA PHE A 153 -10.31 0.54 6.15
C PHE A 153 -9.78 -0.58 7.05
N VAL A 154 -8.51 -0.51 7.44
CA VAL A 154 -7.90 -1.51 8.32
C VAL A 154 -8.56 -1.46 9.70
N THR A 155 -8.79 -0.27 10.25
CA THR A 155 -9.46 -0.09 11.54
C THR A 155 -10.88 -0.66 11.52
N GLU A 156 -11.65 -0.37 10.47
CA GLU A 156 -13.01 -0.92 10.30
C GLU A 156 -12.99 -2.46 10.21
N SER A 157 -11.96 -3.05 9.63
CA SER A 157 -11.86 -4.50 9.49
C SER A 157 -11.74 -5.24 10.81
N TYR A 158 -11.34 -4.57 11.90
CA TYR A 158 -11.29 -5.14 13.24
C TYR A 158 -12.65 -5.17 13.95
N GLN A 159 -13.64 -4.42 13.51
CA GLN A 159 -14.93 -4.33 14.17
C GLN A 159 -15.64 -5.70 14.30
N PRO A 160 -15.75 -6.52 13.24
CA PRO A 160 -16.36 -7.85 13.37
C PRO A 160 -15.59 -8.77 14.33
N VAL A 161 -14.27 -8.63 14.40
CA VAL A 161 -13.42 -9.41 15.31
C VAL A 161 -13.69 -9.00 16.76
N SER A 162 -13.77 -7.70 17.03
CA SER A 162 -14.07 -7.17 18.35
C SER A 162 -15.47 -7.61 18.81
N GLU A 163 -16.46 -7.55 17.95
CA GLU A 163 -17.82 -8.01 18.25
C GLU A 163 -17.86 -9.51 18.60
N ALA A 164 -17.10 -10.34 17.87
CA ALA A 164 -17.01 -11.77 18.13
C ALA A 164 -16.37 -12.09 19.49
N ILE A 165 -15.42 -11.27 19.96
CA ILE A 165 -14.75 -11.43 21.25
C ILE A 165 -15.68 -11.04 22.40
N HIS A 166 -16.53 -10.04 22.20
CA HIS A 166 -17.45 -9.52 23.22
C HIS A 166 -18.84 -10.18 23.20
N ALA A 167 -19.05 -11.12 22.29
CA ALA A 167 -20.31 -11.85 22.19
C ALA A 167 -20.46 -12.90 23.29
#